data_a0d4b174804f3982a51826ab7ae42697
#
_entry.id   a0d4b174804f3982a51826ab7ae42697
#
_cell.length_a   1.000
_cell.length_b   1.000
_cell.length_c   1.000
_cell.angle_alpha   90.00
_cell.angle_beta   90.00
_cell.angle_gamma   90.00
#
_symmetry.space_group_name_H-M   'P 1'
#
loop_
_entity.id
_entity.type
_entity.pdbx_description
1 polymer ?
#
loop_
_entity_poly.entity_id
_entity_poly.type
_entity_poly.pdbx_seq_one_letter_code
_entity_poly.pdbx_strand_id
1 'polypeptide(L)'
;WTDEKITALVRRIRAAYPDCAITLSIGEKSRQAYQAFFDAGADRYLLRHETADCAHYGKLHPPAQTLENRMRCLFDLKEIGYQTGAGMMIGAPYQTADTLASDFAFLAKLRPQMVGMGPFLPHRDTPFREFPAGSAEQTLYLLSLVRLMLPDALLPATTALGTLDGRGRQEGVLSGCNVVMPNLSPMAVR
;
A
#
# COMPACT_ATOMS: atom_id res chain seq x y z
N TRP A 1 -15.26 7.40 -11.45
CA TRP A 1 -14.81 6.39 -12.42
C TRP A 1 -15.59 5.09 -12.18
N THR A 2 -16.27 4.58 -13.22
CA THR A 2 -16.93 3.27 -13.15
C THR A 2 -15.95 2.14 -13.46
N ASP A 3 -16.28 0.93 -13.04
CA ASP A 3 -15.40 -0.23 -13.26
C ASP A 3 -15.23 -0.55 -14.77
N GLU A 4 -16.24 -0.27 -15.59
CA GLU A 4 -16.14 -0.42 -17.07
C GLU A 4 -15.14 0.57 -17.68
N LYS A 5 -15.12 1.83 -17.20
CA LYS A 5 -14.16 2.85 -17.66
C LYS A 5 -12.73 2.46 -17.27
N ILE A 6 -12.54 1.93 -16.06
CA ILE A 6 -11.24 1.46 -15.58
C ILE A 6 -10.78 0.26 -16.41
N THR A 7 -11.67 -0.71 -16.65
CA THR A 7 -11.40 -1.88 -17.50
C THR A 7 -10.98 -1.47 -18.93
N ALA A 8 -11.71 -0.52 -19.52
CA ALA A 8 -11.39 0.00 -20.87
C ALA A 8 -10.02 0.72 -20.89
N LEU A 9 -9.71 1.49 -19.83
CA LEU A 9 -8.42 2.16 -19.70
C LEU A 9 -7.27 1.16 -19.58
N VAL A 10 -7.41 0.13 -18.75
CA VAL A 10 -6.41 -0.93 -18.57
C VAL A 10 -6.14 -1.64 -19.93
N ARG A 11 -7.18 -2.00 -20.69
CA ARG A 11 -7.02 -2.60 -22.03
C ARG A 11 -6.25 -1.69 -22.98
N ARG A 12 -6.54 -0.39 -22.98
CA ARG A 12 -5.84 0.58 -23.83
C ARG A 12 -4.36 0.71 -23.45
N ILE A 13 -4.07 0.73 -22.15
CA ILE A 13 -2.68 0.80 -21.66
C ILE A 13 -1.95 -0.50 -22.04
N ARG A 14 -2.55 -1.66 -21.83
CA ARG A 14 -1.95 -2.95 -22.20
C ARG A 14 -1.67 -3.06 -23.68
N ALA A 15 -2.59 -2.59 -24.53
CA ALA A 15 -2.40 -2.59 -25.98
C ALA A 15 -1.27 -1.65 -26.43
N ALA A 16 -1.11 -0.51 -25.77
CA ALA A 16 -0.06 0.47 -26.09
C ALA A 16 1.32 0.07 -25.50
N TYR A 17 1.34 -0.63 -24.36
CA TYR A 17 2.55 -0.98 -23.62
C TYR A 17 2.50 -2.45 -23.16
N PRO A 18 2.65 -3.40 -24.08
CA PRO A 18 2.47 -4.83 -23.78
C PRO A 18 3.48 -5.37 -22.77
N ASP A 19 4.68 -4.80 -22.70
CA ASP A 19 5.77 -5.26 -21.84
C ASP A 19 5.82 -4.58 -20.46
N CYS A 20 4.93 -3.60 -20.20
CA CYS A 20 4.89 -2.89 -18.92
C CYS A 20 3.95 -3.57 -17.93
N ALA A 21 4.37 -3.73 -16.68
CA ALA A 21 3.47 -4.17 -15.62
C ALA A 21 2.49 -3.04 -15.24
N ILE A 22 1.20 -3.33 -15.25
CA ILE A 22 0.14 -2.40 -14.87
C ILE A 22 -0.24 -2.66 -13.42
N THR A 23 -0.02 -1.65 -12.56
CA THR A 23 -0.39 -1.69 -11.14
C THR A 23 -1.61 -0.81 -10.88
N LEU A 24 -2.66 -1.38 -10.30
CA LEU A 24 -3.82 -0.64 -9.83
C LEU A 24 -3.72 -0.38 -8.31
N SER A 25 -4.20 0.80 -7.88
CA SER A 25 -4.35 1.15 -6.45
C SER A 25 -5.55 2.09 -6.33
N ILE A 26 -6.74 1.53 -6.45
CA ILE A 26 -8.02 2.26 -6.57
C ILE A 26 -9.04 1.84 -5.50
N GLY A 27 -8.56 1.33 -4.37
CA GLY A 27 -9.37 0.99 -3.21
C GLY A 27 -10.05 -0.36 -3.29
N GLU A 28 -11.03 -0.57 -2.42
CA GLU A 28 -11.81 -1.80 -2.35
C GLU A 28 -12.82 -1.89 -3.49
N LYS A 29 -12.91 -3.09 -4.06
CA LYS A 29 -13.82 -3.41 -5.16
C LYS A 29 -14.49 -4.78 -4.92
N SER A 30 -15.48 -5.11 -5.74
CA SER A 30 -16.01 -6.46 -5.78
C SER A 30 -15.02 -7.43 -6.43
N ARG A 31 -15.12 -8.72 -6.07
CA ARG A 31 -14.30 -9.77 -6.71
C ARG A 31 -14.47 -9.79 -8.24
N GLN A 32 -15.69 -9.54 -8.73
CA GLN A 32 -15.98 -9.46 -10.16
C GLN A 32 -15.25 -8.29 -10.84
N ALA A 33 -15.20 -7.12 -10.18
CA ALA A 33 -14.45 -5.97 -10.70
C ALA A 33 -12.95 -6.26 -10.75
N TYR A 34 -12.39 -6.87 -9.70
CA TYR A 34 -10.98 -7.30 -9.69
C TYR A 34 -10.70 -8.27 -10.84
N GLN A 35 -11.57 -9.27 -11.05
CA GLN A 35 -11.42 -10.21 -12.16
C GLN A 35 -11.44 -9.50 -13.51
N ALA A 36 -12.39 -8.58 -13.72
CA ALA A 36 -12.50 -7.83 -14.98
C ALA A 36 -11.25 -6.98 -15.27
N PHE A 37 -10.64 -6.38 -14.25
CA PHE A 37 -9.40 -5.61 -14.42
C PHE A 37 -8.21 -6.52 -14.71
N PHE A 38 -8.14 -7.69 -14.06
CA PHE A 38 -7.11 -8.70 -14.31
C PHE A 38 -7.18 -9.21 -15.75
N ASP A 39 -8.37 -9.59 -16.20
CA ASP A 39 -8.63 -10.07 -17.56
C ASP A 39 -8.36 -8.98 -18.62
N ALA A 40 -8.47 -7.72 -18.23
CA ALA A 40 -8.11 -6.57 -19.06
C ALA A 40 -6.61 -6.34 -19.19
N GLY A 41 -5.80 -7.01 -18.37
CA GLY A 41 -4.33 -6.94 -18.40
C GLY A 41 -3.68 -6.22 -17.22
N ALA A 42 -4.37 -5.98 -16.10
CA ALA A 42 -3.73 -5.51 -14.89
C ALA A 42 -2.96 -6.66 -14.21
N ASP A 43 -1.68 -6.44 -13.90
CA ASP A 43 -0.80 -7.47 -13.33
C ASP A 43 -0.74 -7.40 -11.81
N ARG A 44 -0.84 -6.19 -11.25
CA ARG A 44 -0.58 -5.89 -9.84
C ARG A 44 -1.72 -5.09 -9.24
N TYR A 45 -1.97 -5.31 -7.97
CA TYR A 45 -2.92 -4.48 -7.21
C TYR A 45 -2.36 -4.16 -5.84
N LEU A 46 -2.22 -2.87 -5.53
CA LEU A 46 -1.82 -2.41 -4.20
C LEU A 46 -3.06 -1.98 -3.42
N LEU A 47 -3.36 -2.70 -2.35
CA LEU A 47 -4.39 -2.38 -1.38
C LEU A 47 -3.79 -2.47 0.03
N ARG A 48 -3.43 -1.33 0.61
CA ARG A 48 -2.85 -1.32 1.96
C ARG A 48 -3.90 -1.77 2.96
N HIS A 49 -3.53 -2.69 3.86
CA HIS A 49 -4.43 -3.15 4.93
C HIS A 49 -4.54 -2.11 6.06
N GLU A 50 -3.59 -1.20 6.15
CA GLU A 50 -3.40 -0.10 7.10
C GLU A 50 -3.16 -0.56 8.53
N THR A 51 -3.88 -1.53 9.02
CA THR A 51 -3.61 -2.30 10.24
C THR A 51 -4.39 -3.62 10.21
N ALA A 52 -3.84 -4.66 10.82
CA ALA A 52 -4.48 -5.97 10.98
C ALA A 52 -5.18 -6.12 12.34
N ASP A 53 -5.13 -5.10 13.19
CA ASP A 53 -5.85 -5.03 14.44
C ASP A 53 -7.22 -4.39 14.26
N CYS A 54 -8.28 -5.11 14.63
CA CYS A 54 -9.67 -4.68 14.40
C CYS A 54 -10.03 -3.40 15.18
N ALA A 55 -9.58 -3.29 16.42
CA ALA A 55 -9.86 -2.12 17.26
C ALA A 55 -9.13 -0.88 16.76
N HIS A 56 -7.89 -1.05 16.32
CA HIS A 56 -7.09 0.01 15.69
C HIS A 56 -7.69 0.42 14.33
N TYR A 57 -8.10 -0.54 13.50
CA TYR A 57 -8.74 -0.28 12.20
C TYR A 57 -9.99 0.59 12.35
N GLY A 58 -10.84 0.29 13.33
CA GLY A 58 -12.05 1.06 13.63
C GLY A 58 -11.78 2.49 14.10
N LYS A 59 -10.60 2.78 14.65
CA LYS A 59 -10.19 4.15 15.01
C LYS A 59 -9.67 4.94 13.80
N LEU A 60 -9.16 4.27 12.78
CA LEU A 60 -8.57 4.90 11.60
C LEU A 60 -9.57 5.11 10.46
N HIS A 61 -10.65 4.35 10.42
CA HIS A 61 -11.58 4.31 9.28
C HIS A 61 -13.02 4.62 9.71
N PRO A 62 -13.84 5.18 8.81
CA PRO A 62 -15.26 5.35 9.06
C PRO A 62 -15.96 3.99 9.22
N PRO A 63 -17.08 3.93 9.98
CA PRO A 63 -17.77 2.65 10.30
C PRO A 63 -18.20 1.81 9.08
N ALA A 64 -18.38 2.44 7.92
CA ALA A 64 -18.73 1.73 6.68
C ALA A 64 -17.56 0.93 6.08
N GLN A 65 -16.33 1.17 6.51
CA GLN A 65 -15.15 0.43 6.10
C GLN A 65 -14.75 -0.54 7.21
N THR A 66 -14.77 -1.83 6.93
CA THR A 66 -14.44 -2.87 7.90
C THR A 66 -13.13 -3.56 7.57
N LEU A 67 -12.39 -3.97 8.60
CA LEU A 67 -11.18 -4.76 8.42
C LEU A 67 -11.48 -6.10 7.71
N GLU A 68 -12.60 -6.73 8.03
CA GLU A 68 -13.03 -7.98 7.41
C GLU A 68 -13.13 -7.82 5.87
N ASN A 69 -13.81 -6.77 5.40
CA ASN A 69 -13.92 -6.51 3.97
C ASN A 69 -12.56 -6.22 3.33
N ARG A 70 -11.70 -5.45 4.02
CA ARG A 70 -10.33 -5.16 3.56
C ARG A 70 -9.50 -6.43 3.39
N MET A 71 -9.56 -7.33 4.37
CA MET A 71 -8.85 -8.62 4.33
C MET A 71 -9.40 -9.52 3.23
N ARG A 72 -10.74 -9.62 3.09
CA ARG A 72 -11.39 -10.35 2.00
C ARG A 72 -10.89 -9.86 0.64
N CYS A 73 -10.86 -8.55 0.42
CA CYS A 73 -10.36 -7.98 -0.84
C CYS A 73 -8.91 -8.41 -1.14
N LEU A 74 -8.03 -8.41 -0.13
CA LEU A 74 -6.64 -8.83 -0.31
C LEU A 74 -6.49 -10.30 -0.67
N PHE A 75 -7.30 -11.18 -0.06
CA PHE A 75 -7.32 -12.58 -0.42
C PHE A 75 -7.96 -12.83 -1.78
N ASP A 76 -9.04 -12.11 -2.14
CA ASP A 76 -9.63 -12.16 -3.49
C ASP A 76 -8.60 -11.81 -4.57
N LEU A 77 -7.84 -10.72 -4.37
CA LEU A 77 -6.77 -10.31 -5.29
C LEU A 77 -5.72 -11.40 -5.47
N LYS A 78 -5.30 -12.02 -4.37
CA LYS A 78 -4.32 -13.10 -4.39
C LYS A 78 -4.83 -14.34 -5.11
N GLU A 79 -6.08 -14.75 -4.85
CA GLU A 79 -6.72 -15.90 -5.48
C GLU A 79 -6.95 -15.71 -6.98
N ILE A 80 -7.25 -14.48 -7.44
CA ILE A 80 -7.37 -14.14 -8.84
C ILE A 80 -6.02 -14.27 -9.57
N GLY A 81 -4.90 -14.09 -8.87
CA GLY A 81 -3.57 -14.22 -9.44
C GLY A 81 -2.78 -12.91 -9.55
N TYR A 82 -3.26 -11.83 -8.96
CA TYR A 82 -2.50 -10.58 -8.92
C TYR A 82 -1.18 -10.74 -8.16
N GLN A 83 -0.16 -10.04 -8.60
CA GLN A 83 0.93 -9.65 -7.70
C GLN A 83 0.35 -8.68 -6.67
N THR A 84 -0.08 -9.25 -5.53
CA THR A 84 -0.83 -8.52 -4.51
C THR A 84 0.11 -7.67 -3.65
N GLY A 85 -0.25 -6.40 -3.48
CA GLY A 85 0.43 -5.47 -2.59
C GLY A 85 -0.43 -5.17 -1.35
N ALA A 86 0.21 -5.23 -0.19
CA ALA A 86 -0.34 -4.83 1.11
C ALA A 86 0.49 -3.71 1.73
N GLY A 87 0.22 -3.32 2.96
CA GLY A 87 1.04 -2.36 3.68
C GLY A 87 0.28 -1.57 4.73
N MET A 88 1.01 -0.73 5.44
CA MET A 88 0.50 0.10 6.54
C MET A 88 1.27 1.42 6.63
N MET A 89 0.75 2.34 7.44
CA MET A 89 1.46 3.54 7.87
C MET A 89 2.23 3.25 9.17
N ILE A 90 3.40 3.83 9.31
CA ILE A 90 4.21 3.74 10.53
C ILE A 90 4.05 5.01 11.35
N GLY A 91 3.77 4.86 12.63
CA GLY A 91 3.42 5.98 13.52
C GLY A 91 2.01 6.51 13.26
N ALA A 92 1.10 5.70 12.74
CA ALA A 92 -0.30 6.06 12.60
C ALA A 92 -0.94 6.36 13.97
N PRO A 93 -1.97 7.22 14.03
CA PRO A 93 -2.69 7.48 15.27
C PRO A 93 -3.06 6.18 15.99
N TYR A 94 -2.84 6.13 17.31
CA TYR A 94 -3.15 4.97 18.18
C TYR A 94 -2.36 3.68 17.90
N GLN A 95 -1.35 3.70 17.02
CA GLN A 95 -0.51 2.54 16.72
C GLN A 95 0.35 2.18 17.95
N THR A 96 0.45 0.89 18.23
CA THR A 96 1.25 0.32 19.31
C THR A 96 2.17 -0.78 18.78
N ALA A 97 3.08 -1.28 19.62
CA ALA A 97 3.90 -2.44 19.26
C ALA A 97 3.04 -3.69 18.98
N ASP A 98 1.95 -3.88 19.72
CA ASP A 98 1.05 -5.03 19.52
C ASP A 98 0.29 -4.95 18.19
N THR A 99 -0.17 -3.73 17.80
CA THR A 99 -0.82 -3.56 16.49
C THR A 99 0.17 -3.76 15.35
N LEU A 100 1.42 -3.31 15.48
CA LEU A 100 2.49 -3.60 14.52
C LEU A 100 2.81 -5.11 14.45
N ALA A 101 2.86 -5.80 15.59
CA ALA A 101 3.06 -7.26 15.60
C ALA A 101 1.93 -7.99 14.85
N SER A 102 0.69 -7.54 15.00
CA SER A 102 -0.46 -8.05 14.24
C SER A 102 -0.31 -7.82 12.75
N ASP A 103 0.20 -6.64 12.35
CA ASP A 103 0.47 -6.31 10.95
C ASP A 103 1.54 -7.21 10.35
N PHE A 104 2.64 -7.46 11.06
CA PHE A 104 3.70 -8.37 10.63
C PHE A 104 3.21 -9.82 10.55
N ALA A 105 2.41 -10.30 11.51
CA ALA A 105 1.79 -11.63 11.46
C ALA A 105 0.86 -11.76 10.24
N PHE A 106 0.10 -10.72 9.92
CA PHE A 106 -0.74 -10.68 8.73
C PHE A 106 0.09 -10.71 7.44
N LEU A 107 1.15 -9.93 7.33
CA LEU A 107 2.05 -9.96 6.18
C LEU A 107 2.70 -11.33 5.99
N ALA A 108 3.11 -12.00 7.07
CA ALA A 108 3.64 -13.36 7.03
C ALA A 108 2.61 -14.38 6.50
N LYS A 109 1.33 -14.21 6.87
CA LYS A 109 0.21 -15.05 6.39
C LYS A 109 -0.16 -14.75 4.93
N LEU A 110 -0.30 -13.48 4.57
CA LEU A 110 -0.69 -13.06 3.23
C LEU A 110 0.44 -13.33 2.22
N ARG A 111 1.70 -13.15 2.61
CA ARG A 111 2.89 -13.23 1.74
C ARG A 111 2.71 -12.40 0.46
N PRO A 112 2.48 -11.07 0.58
CA PRO A 112 2.28 -10.22 -0.58
C PRO A 112 3.57 -10.07 -1.39
N GLN A 113 3.44 -9.85 -2.70
CA GLN A 113 4.56 -9.55 -3.59
C GLN A 113 5.03 -8.10 -3.51
N MET A 114 4.25 -7.23 -2.86
CA MET A 114 4.60 -5.83 -2.64
C MET A 114 4.18 -5.40 -1.24
N VAL A 115 5.01 -4.63 -0.54
CA VAL A 115 4.64 -4.04 0.77
C VAL A 115 4.91 -2.55 0.74
N GLY A 116 3.83 -1.76 0.70
CA GLY A 116 3.89 -0.31 0.75
C GLY A 116 3.88 0.19 2.21
N MET A 117 5.05 0.51 2.76
CA MET A 117 5.20 1.12 4.07
C MET A 117 5.80 2.51 3.97
N GLY A 118 5.32 3.41 4.80
CA GLY A 118 5.86 4.75 4.95
C GLY A 118 5.39 5.41 6.23
N PRO A 119 6.07 6.46 6.68
CA PRO A 119 5.66 7.17 7.89
C PRO A 119 4.29 7.83 7.68
N PHE A 120 3.50 7.87 8.75
CA PHE A 120 2.28 8.67 8.78
C PHE A 120 2.63 10.15 8.62
N LEU A 121 1.90 10.85 7.76
CA LEU A 121 1.96 12.30 7.60
C LEU A 121 0.57 12.87 7.89
N PRO A 122 0.41 13.74 8.92
CA PRO A 122 -0.87 14.35 9.19
C PRO A 122 -1.28 15.27 8.03
N HIS A 123 -2.56 15.25 7.68
CA HIS A 123 -3.09 16.14 6.67
C HIS A 123 -4.20 17.02 7.25
N ARG A 124 -4.16 18.31 6.94
CA ARG A 124 -5.06 19.35 7.49
C ARG A 124 -6.56 19.05 7.33
N ASP A 125 -6.93 18.33 6.27
CA ASP A 125 -8.32 18.02 5.94
C ASP A 125 -8.77 16.65 6.49
N THR A 126 -8.02 16.08 7.46
CA THR A 126 -8.36 14.81 8.10
C THR A 126 -8.61 14.99 9.59
N PRO A 127 -9.35 14.07 10.23
CA PRO A 127 -9.51 14.07 11.69
C PRO A 127 -8.18 13.94 12.46
N PHE A 128 -7.13 13.51 11.78
CA PHE A 128 -5.81 13.25 12.39
C PHE A 128 -4.81 14.40 12.21
N ARG A 129 -5.26 15.58 11.81
CA ARG A 129 -4.39 16.76 11.54
C ARG A 129 -3.51 17.19 12.71
N GLU A 130 -3.96 16.95 13.95
CA GLU A 130 -3.25 17.34 15.17
C GLU A 130 -2.34 16.22 15.73
N PHE A 131 -2.32 15.04 15.08
CA PHE A 131 -1.43 13.96 15.47
C PHE A 131 -0.01 14.22 14.98
N PRO A 132 1.01 13.79 15.73
CA PRO A 132 2.40 13.89 15.28
C PRO A 132 2.62 13.03 14.03
N ALA A 133 3.56 13.45 13.19
CA ALA A 133 4.05 12.62 12.10
C ALA A 133 4.74 11.35 12.61
N GLY A 134 4.72 10.29 11.83
CA GLY A 134 5.47 9.07 12.10
C GLY A 134 6.98 9.28 12.00
N SER A 135 7.77 8.35 12.52
CA SER A 135 9.23 8.40 12.54
C SER A 135 9.84 7.82 11.25
N ALA A 136 10.77 8.55 10.64
CA ALA A 136 11.58 8.03 9.53
C ALA A 136 12.46 6.86 10.00
N GLU A 137 13.13 6.99 11.14
CA GLU A 137 13.99 5.95 11.72
C GLU A 137 13.22 4.64 11.99
N GLN A 138 12.06 4.74 12.65
CA GLN A 138 11.21 3.58 12.88
C GLN A 138 10.75 2.94 11.57
N THR A 139 10.42 3.76 10.56
CA THR A 139 10.02 3.27 9.24
C THR A 139 11.17 2.48 8.58
N LEU A 140 12.38 3.00 8.60
CA LEU A 140 13.58 2.34 8.04
C LEU A 140 13.87 1.01 8.75
N TYR A 141 13.78 1.00 10.08
CA TYR A 141 13.94 -0.21 10.87
C TYR A 141 12.91 -1.29 10.49
N LEU A 142 11.63 -0.92 10.41
CA LEU A 142 10.57 -1.86 10.06
C LEU A 142 10.64 -2.32 8.59
N LEU A 143 11.10 -1.47 7.66
CA LEU A 143 11.40 -1.87 6.28
C LEU A 143 12.48 -2.95 6.23
N SER A 144 13.54 -2.82 7.03
CA SER A 144 14.59 -3.83 7.14
C SER A 144 14.03 -5.17 7.65
N LEU A 145 13.15 -5.15 8.65
CA LEU A 145 12.48 -6.37 9.14
C LEU A 145 11.60 -7.02 8.07
N VAL A 146 10.83 -6.22 7.32
CA VAL A 146 10.02 -6.75 6.20
C VAL A 146 10.91 -7.36 5.13
N ARG A 147 12.05 -6.75 4.80
CA ARG A 147 13.00 -7.33 3.83
C ARG A 147 13.52 -8.69 4.28
N LEU A 148 13.84 -8.85 5.56
CA LEU A 148 14.28 -10.14 6.11
C LEU A 148 13.16 -11.19 6.08
N MET A 149 11.92 -10.78 6.38
CA MET A 149 10.75 -11.67 6.40
C MET A 149 10.26 -12.05 4.99
N LEU A 150 10.32 -11.11 4.04
CA LEU A 150 9.82 -11.24 2.67
C LEU A 150 10.93 -10.82 1.68
N PRO A 151 11.95 -11.66 1.48
CA PRO A 151 13.16 -11.29 0.74
C PRO A 151 12.90 -10.92 -0.73
N ASP A 152 11.85 -11.46 -1.35
CA ASP A 152 11.52 -11.23 -2.76
C ASP A 152 10.48 -10.11 -2.98
N ALA A 153 9.95 -9.52 -1.90
CA ALA A 153 8.90 -8.51 -2.02
C ALA A 153 9.42 -7.20 -2.63
N LEU A 154 8.57 -6.55 -3.41
CA LEU A 154 8.79 -5.18 -3.86
C LEU A 154 8.51 -4.23 -2.69
N LEU A 155 9.54 -3.52 -2.24
CA LEU A 155 9.46 -2.55 -1.14
C LEU A 155 9.78 -1.15 -1.68
N PRO A 156 8.78 -0.26 -1.81
CA PRO A 156 9.02 1.09 -2.27
C PRO A 156 9.63 1.98 -1.17
N ALA A 157 10.69 2.71 -1.51
CA ALA A 157 11.11 3.90 -0.76
C ALA A 157 10.09 5.01 -1.05
N THR A 158 9.14 5.23 -0.14
CA THR A 158 7.95 6.05 -0.37
C THR A 158 8.27 7.56 -0.44
N THR A 159 7.37 8.31 -1.08
CA THR A 159 7.44 9.78 -1.09
C THR A 159 7.35 10.37 0.32
N ALA A 160 6.51 9.78 1.18
CA ALA A 160 6.36 10.20 2.59
C ALA A 160 7.69 10.15 3.36
N LEU A 161 8.49 9.10 3.14
CA LEU A 161 9.83 8.98 3.74
C LEU A 161 10.76 10.10 3.26
N GLY A 162 10.74 10.41 1.97
CA GLY A 162 11.50 11.53 1.40
C GLY A 162 10.98 12.92 1.77
N THR A 163 9.74 13.02 2.26
CA THR A 163 9.16 14.28 2.76
C THR A 163 9.62 14.57 4.20
N LEU A 164 9.72 13.55 5.04
CA LEU A 164 10.21 13.70 6.41
C LEU A 164 11.72 13.91 6.49
N ASP A 165 12.47 13.23 5.63
CA ASP A 165 13.93 13.29 5.58
C ASP A 165 14.37 13.40 4.11
N GLY A 166 15.12 14.43 3.77
CA GLY A 166 15.62 14.66 2.40
C GLY A 166 16.46 13.51 1.85
N ARG A 167 17.09 12.68 2.72
CA ARG A 167 17.80 11.46 2.36
C ARG A 167 16.97 10.20 2.57
N GLY A 168 15.74 10.32 3.05
CA GLY A 168 14.90 9.18 3.46
C GLY A 168 14.73 8.12 2.37
N ARG A 169 14.69 8.50 1.09
CA ARG A 169 14.62 7.50 0.00
C ARG A 169 15.92 6.71 -0.17
N GLN A 170 17.08 7.37 -0.03
CA GLN A 170 18.38 6.72 -0.10
C GLN A 170 18.57 5.75 1.08
N GLU A 171 18.26 6.23 2.28
CA GLU A 171 18.26 5.41 3.50
C GLU A 171 17.27 4.24 3.38
N GLY A 172 16.11 4.46 2.74
CA GLY A 172 15.14 3.40 2.44
C GLY A 172 15.73 2.30 1.56
N VAL A 173 16.48 2.66 0.52
CA VAL A 173 17.18 1.66 -0.33
C VAL A 173 18.21 0.90 0.48
N LEU A 174 19.00 1.57 1.32
CA LEU A 174 19.97 0.92 2.19
C LEU A 174 19.31 0.02 3.26
N SER A 175 18.08 0.33 3.64
CA SER A 175 17.25 -0.45 4.58
C SER A 175 16.46 -1.58 3.90
N GLY A 176 16.72 -1.88 2.61
CA GLY A 176 16.14 -3.00 1.90
C GLY A 176 15.03 -2.67 0.89
N CYS A 177 14.71 -1.39 0.65
CA CYS A 177 13.82 -1.03 -0.45
C CYS A 177 14.49 -1.30 -1.81
N ASN A 178 13.68 -1.74 -2.78
CA ASN A 178 14.13 -2.06 -4.13
C ASN A 178 13.25 -1.42 -5.22
N VAL A 179 12.34 -0.52 -4.81
CA VAL A 179 11.47 0.24 -5.71
C VAL A 179 11.57 1.72 -5.38
N VAL A 180 11.70 2.56 -6.40
CA VAL A 180 11.62 4.02 -6.28
C VAL A 180 10.45 4.51 -7.13
N MET A 181 9.57 5.33 -6.53
CA MET A 181 8.40 5.88 -7.20
C MET A 181 8.64 7.36 -7.53
N PRO A 182 8.90 7.72 -8.80
CA PRO A 182 8.95 9.11 -9.19
C PRO A 182 7.55 9.72 -9.19
N ASN A 183 7.44 10.99 -8.79
CA ASN A 183 6.18 11.72 -8.90
C ASN A 183 6.06 12.32 -10.30
N LEU A 184 5.15 11.78 -11.12
CA LEU A 184 4.87 12.24 -12.48
C LEU A 184 3.65 13.16 -12.56
N SER A 185 3.05 13.56 -11.43
CA SER A 185 1.96 14.53 -11.42
C SER A 185 2.40 15.85 -12.02
N PRO A 186 1.53 16.57 -12.77
CA PRO A 186 1.85 17.91 -13.29
C PRO A 186 2.29 18.84 -12.16
N MET A 187 3.25 19.73 -12.45
CA MET A 187 3.80 20.67 -11.44
C MET A 187 2.72 21.55 -10.79
N ALA A 188 1.66 21.87 -11.55
CA ALA A 188 0.54 22.70 -11.05
C ALA A 188 -0.31 22.04 -9.96
N VAL A 189 -0.17 20.72 -9.73
CA VAL A 189 -0.94 19.94 -8.75
C VAL A 189 -0.05 19.20 -7.75
N ARG A 190 1.20 19.61 -7.64
CA ARG A 190 2.17 19.08 -6.66
C ARG A 190 2.15 19.87 -5.36
#